data_d1666c1a833638083039769eb6cc3f0e
#
_entry.id   d1666c1a833638083039769eb6cc3f0e
#
_cell.length_a   1.000
_cell.length_b   1.000
_cell.length_c   1.000
_cell.angle_alpha   90.00
_cell.angle_beta   90.00
_cell.angle_gamma   90.00
#
_symmetry.space_group_name_H-M   'P 1'
#
loop_
_entity.id
_entity.type
_entity.pdbx_description
1 polymer ?
#
loop_
_entity_poly.entity_id
_entity_poly.type
_entity_poly.pdbx_seq_one_letter_code
_entity_poly.pdbx_strand_id
1 'polypeptide(L)'
;MYKRQAINGLIDPGDHVISTDLEHNSVLRPLYRLEAEHGAELSFVPADKLGNVDYADFERLMKPNTRAVVCTNASNLTGTVLDIERIAKTAHSHGALVIVDASQTAGCWPIDMKKMGIDVLCFTGHKGLMGPQGTGGICVKEGIEIRPFKVGGSGVQSYSRTHPAEYPTRLEAGTLNGHGIAGLGAAAKFISETGVENIHAKERSLMLRFYEGVKNIEGVTVYGDFTKDKTAIVALNIRDYESGEVSYELSQGYGIATRPGAHCAPRMHKALGTAEVGAVRFSFSFYNTEEEIDEAVRAVAELAK
;
A
#
# COMPACT_ATOMS: atom_id res chain seq x y z
N MET A 1 2.89 13.48 -3.17
CA MET A 1 2.65 12.18 -2.51
C MET A 1 3.60 12.03 -1.34
N TYR A 2 3.08 11.94 -0.14
CA TYR A 2 3.78 12.16 1.13
C TYR A 2 4.83 11.11 1.50
N LYS A 3 4.70 9.85 1.04
CA LYS A 3 5.74 8.81 1.24
C LYS A 3 7.13 9.27 0.82
N ARG A 4 7.24 9.93 -0.34
CA ARG A 4 8.51 10.46 -0.81
C ARG A 4 9.06 11.55 0.10
N GLN A 5 8.18 12.37 0.70
CA GLN A 5 8.59 13.38 1.68
C GLN A 5 9.12 12.73 2.95
N ALA A 6 8.40 11.72 3.49
CA ALA A 6 8.86 10.98 4.67
C ALA A 6 10.22 10.32 4.42
N ILE A 7 10.35 9.54 3.34
CA ILE A 7 11.58 8.81 3.02
C ILE A 7 12.76 9.77 2.81
N ASN A 8 12.61 10.78 1.94
CA ASN A 8 13.72 11.70 1.65
C ASN A 8 13.99 12.69 2.79
N GLY A 9 13.01 12.95 3.66
CA GLY A 9 13.15 13.91 4.76
C GLY A 9 13.66 13.32 6.07
N LEU A 10 13.67 11.97 6.20
CA LEU A 10 14.06 11.28 7.44
C LEU A 10 15.34 10.44 7.30
N ILE A 11 15.71 10.04 6.08
CA ILE A 11 16.86 9.18 5.82
C ILE A 11 18.04 10.05 5.39
N ASP A 12 19.17 9.85 6.04
CA ASP A 12 20.43 10.52 5.77
C ASP A 12 21.42 9.64 5.00
N PRO A 13 22.46 10.21 4.38
CA PRO A 13 23.55 9.44 3.80
C PRO A 13 24.18 8.49 4.83
N GLY A 14 24.36 7.23 4.44
CA GLY A 14 24.91 6.20 5.32
C GLY A 14 23.92 5.57 6.31
N ASP A 15 22.68 6.03 6.35
CA ASP A 15 21.63 5.36 7.12
C ASP A 15 21.28 4.01 6.49
N HIS A 16 20.98 3.03 7.34
CA HIS A 16 20.40 1.76 6.91
C HIS A 16 18.87 1.80 7.04
N VAL A 17 18.18 1.25 6.04
CA VAL A 17 16.73 1.14 6.00
C VAL A 17 16.32 -0.31 5.74
N ILE A 18 15.41 -0.83 6.56
CA ILE A 18 14.75 -2.10 6.33
C ILE A 18 13.42 -1.85 5.63
N SER A 19 13.15 -2.60 4.57
CA SER A 19 11.87 -2.58 3.86
C SER A 19 11.41 -4.02 3.58
N THR A 20 10.39 -4.23 2.73
CA THR A 20 9.86 -5.58 2.50
C THR A 20 9.69 -5.89 1.01
N ASP A 21 9.51 -7.17 0.68
CA ASP A 21 9.15 -7.59 -0.67
C ASP A 21 7.70 -7.23 -1.04
N LEU A 22 6.89 -6.79 -0.08
CA LEU A 22 5.50 -6.40 -0.29
C LEU A 22 5.32 -4.99 -0.87
N GLU A 23 6.41 -4.24 -1.01
CA GLU A 23 6.35 -2.82 -1.30
C GLU A 23 5.92 -2.48 -2.72
N HIS A 24 5.14 -1.41 -2.81
CA HIS A 24 4.86 -0.74 -4.06
C HIS A 24 6.06 0.11 -4.52
N ASN A 25 6.25 0.28 -5.83
CA ASN A 25 7.29 1.14 -6.43
C ASN A 25 7.32 2.59 -5.88
N SER A 26 6.24 3.08 -5.28
CA SER A 26 6.22 4.40 -4.65
C SER A 26 7.03 4.48 -3.35
N VAL A 27 7.40 3.33 -2.78
CA VAL A 27 8.35 3.16 -1.68
C VAL A 27 9.71 2.72 -2.23
N LEU A 28 9.74 1.68 -3.07
CA LEU A 28 10.98 1.10 -3.59
C LEU A 28 11.83 2.13 -4.35
N ARG A 29 11.25 2.87 -5.28
CA ARG A 29 12.01 3.82 -6.11
C ARG A 29 12.64 4.97 -5.31
N PRO A 30 11.98 5.62 -4.34
CA PRO A 30 12.64 6.55 -3.44
C PRO A 30 13.79 5.93 -2.64
N LEU A 31 13.63 4.68 -2.15
CA LEU A 31 14.68 3.98 -1.42
C LEU A 31 15.88 3.67 -2.33
N TYR A 32 15.66 3.08 -3.50
CA TYR A 32 16.74 2.81 -4.47
C TYR A 32 17.46 4.10 -4.92
N ARG A 33 16.73 5.21 -5.00
CA ARG A 33 17.36 6.50 -5.28
C ARG A 33 18.28 6.95 -4.15
N LEU A 34 17.85 6.81 -2.90
CA LEU A 34 18.71 7.15 -1.74
C LEU A 34 19.94 6.25 -1.66
N GLU A 35 19.80 4.96 -1.98
CA GLU A 35 20.94 4.03 -2.09
C GLU A 35 21.92 4.51 -3.16
N ALA A 36 21.45 4.78 -4.38
CA ALA A 36 22.30 5.12 -5.53
C ALA A 36 22.92 6.52 -5.44
N GLU A 37 22.18 7.52 -4.94
CA GLU A 37 22.59 8.93 -4.96
C GLU A 37 23.17 9.41 -3.62
N HIS A 38 22.80 8.78 -2.50
CA HIS A 38 23.14 9.25 -1.15
C HIS A 38 23.84 8.20 -0.28
N GLY A 39 24.07 6.98 -0.80
CA GLY A 39 24.79 5.94 -0.07
C GLY A 39 24.02 5.36 1.12
N ALA A 40 22.68 5.43 1.10
CA ALA A 40 21.88 4.70 2.07
C ALA A 40 22.01 3.19 1.85
N GLU A 41 21.99 2.41 2.93
CA GLU A 41 22.00 0.96 2.87
C GLU A 41 20.58 0.40 2.91
N LEU A 42 20.25 -0.58 2.07
CA LEU A 42 18.92 -1.19 2.04
C LEU A 42 18.97 -2.67 2.38
N SER A 43 18.05 -3.10 3.23
CA SER A 43 17.75 -4.51 3.45
C SER A 43 16.26 -4.77 3.23
N PHE A 44 15.92 -5.94 2.69
CA PHE A 44 14.52 -6.29 2.42
C PHE A 44 14.17 -7.60 3.10
N VAL A 45 13.10 -7.57 3.91
CA VAL A 45 12.49 -8.78 4.46
C VAL A 45 11.83 -9.54 3.32
N PRO A 46 12.26 -10.79 3.07
CA PRO A 46 11.74 -11.57 1.95
C PRO A 46 10.30 -12.03 2.20
N ALA A 47 9.53 -12.16 1.12
CA ALA A 47 8.25 -12.83 1.14
C ALA A 47 8.36 -14.26 0.64
N ASP A 48 7.55 -15.17 1.21
CA ASP A 48 7.38 -16.51 0.70
C ASP A 48 6.48 -16.56 -0.56
N LYS A 49 6.27 -17.77 -1.11
CA LYS A 49 5.40 -17.98 -2.29
C LYS A 49 3.91 -17.70 -2.04
N LEU A 50 3.51 -17.50 -0.80
CA LEU A 50 2.15 -17.09 -0.42
C LEU A 50 2.08 -15.58 -0.09
N GLY A 51 3.20 -14.87 -0.19
CA GLY A 51 3.28 -13.44 0.13
C GLY A 51 3.33 -13.14 1.62
N ASN A 52 3.70 -14.11 2.47
CA ASN A 52 3.93 -13.89 3.90
C ASN A 52 5.40 -13.54 4.17
N VAL A 53 5.65 -12.89 5.30
CA VAL A 53 6.99 -12.58 5.80
C VAL A 53 7.28 -13.31 7.12
N ASP A 54 8.55 -13.65 7.37
CA ASP A 54 8.99 -14.05 8.71
C ASP A 54 9.36 -12.78 9.50
N TYR A 55 8.62 -12.50 10.56
CA TYR A 55 8.88 -11.32 11.39
C TYR A 55 10.22 -11.39 12.14
N ALA A 56 10.84 -12.57 12.28
CA ALA A 56 12.17 -12.69 12.84
C ALA A 56 13.25 -12.09 11.91
N ASP A 57 12.96 -11.94 10.62
CA ASP A 57 13.88 -11.30 9.68
C ASP A 57 14.05 -9.80 9.97
N PHE A 58 13.03 -9.12 10.51
CA PHE A 58 13.20 -7.73 10.92
C PHE A 58 14.31 -7.60 11.97
N GLU A 59 14.34 -8.48 12.95
CA GLU A 59 15.41 -8.51 13.97
C GLU A 59 16.77 -8.87 13.36
N ARG A 60 16.82 -9.90 12.50
CA ARG A 60 18.07 -10.37 11.85
C ARG A 60 18.71 -9.31 10.94
N LEU A 61 17.91 -8.43 10.37
CA LEU A 61 18.38 -7.39 9.45
C LEU A 61 18.75 -6.08 10.16
N MET A 62 18.48 -5.92 11.48
CA MET A 62 18.84 -4.70 12.20
C MET A 62 20.36 -4.52 12.25
N LYS A 63 20.79 -3.27 12.05
CA LYS A 63 22.18 -2.81 12.13
C LYS A 63 22.29 -1.63 13.09
N PRO A 64 23.49 -1.32 13.62
CA PRO A 64 23.67 -0.15 14.49
C PRO A 64 23.28 1.19 13.85
N ASN A 65 23.33 1.30 12.53
CA ASN A 65 22.93 2.45 11.73
C ASN A 65 21.52 2.34 11.14
N THR A 66 20.69 1.39 11.59
CA THR A 66 19.32 1.27 11.10
C THR A 66 18.50 2.49 11.55
N ARG A 67 18.15 3.34 10.60
CA ARG A 67 17.38 4.57 10.83
C ARG A 67 15.89 4.34 10.85
N ALA A 68 15.39 3.48 9.96
CA ALA A 68 13.95 3.27 9.84
C ALA A 68 13.61 1.88 9.27
N VAL A 69 12.43 1.39 9.65
CA VAL A 69 11.69 0.37 8.91
C VAL A 69 10.63 1.09 8.09
N VAL A 70 10.65 0.90 6.76
CA VAL A 70 9.69 1.48 5.83
C VAL A 70 8.91 0.33 5.21
N CYS A 71 7.63 0.18 5.56
CA CYS A 71 6.83 -0.95 5.10
C CYS A 71 5.40 -0.56 4.71
N THR A 72 4.82 -1.30 3.77
CA THR A 72 3.39 -1.20 3.49
C THR A 72 2.60 -1.86 4.62
N ASN A 73 1.43 -1.31 4.94
CA ASN A 73 0.53 -2.01 5.87
C ASN A 73 -0.13 -3.22 5.19
N ALA A 74 -0.42 -3.13 3.86
CA ALA A 74 -0.90 -4.27 3.10
C ALA A 74 -0.35 -4.29 1.68
N SER A 75 -0.07 -5.49 1.16
CA SER A 75 0.34 -5.71 -0.23
C SER A 75 -0.76 -5.30 -1.20
N ASN A 76 -0.39 -4.52 -2.21
CA ASN A 76 -1.31 -4.15 -3.29
C ASN A 76 -1.52 -5.25 -4.34
N LEU A 77 -0.86 -6.39 -4.19
CA LEU A 77 -0.98 -7.55 -5.08
C LEU A 77 -1.67 -8.73 -4.39
N THR A 78 -1.18 -9.14 -3.24
CA THR A 78 -1.72 -10.31 -2.51
C THR A 78 -2.76 -9.96 -1.46
N GLY A 79 -2.88 -8.67 -1.09
CA GLY A 79 -3.74 -8.24 0.00
C GLY A 79 -3.22 -8.57 1.40
N THR A 80 -2.08 -9.25 1.52
CA THR A 80 -1.46 -9.62 2.80
C THR A 80 -1.25 -8.39 3.67
N VAL A 81 -1.77 -8.41 4.90
CA VAL A 81 -1.63 -7.34 5.90
C VAL A 81 -0.47 -7.67 6.82
N LEU A 82 0.40 -6.71 7.05
CA LEU A 82 1.52 -6.84 7.98
C LEU A 82 1.12 -6.48 9.41
N ASP A 83 1.63 -7.25 10.37
CA ASP A 83 1.55 -6.94 11.81
C ASP A 83 2.51 -5.80 12.15
N ILE A 84 2.01 -4.57 11.98
CA ILE A 84 2.79 -3.35 12.20
C ILE A 84 3.19 -3.19 13.68
N GLU A 85 2.34 -3.62 14.61
CA GLU A 85 2.64 -3.54 16.04
C GLU A 85 3.89 -4.38 16.39
N ARG A 86 3.99 -5.58 15.84
CA ARG A 86 5.16 -6.45 16.00
C ARG A 86 6.40 -5.86 15.35
N ILE A 87 6.29 -5.32 14.13
CA ILE A 87 7.39 -4.65 13.44
C ILE A 87 7.86 -3.43 14.25
N ALA A 88 6.92 -2.60 14.73
CA ALA A 88 7.24 -1.41 15.50
C ALA A 88 7.95 -1.73 16.82
N LYS A 89 7.54 -2.78 17.51
CA LYS A 89 8.21 -3.24 18.73
C LYS A 89 9.68 -3.59 18.46
N THR A 90 9.96 -4.30 17.38
CA THR A 90 11.32 -4.64 16.98
C THR A 90 12.11 -3.38 16.57
N ALA A 91 11.55 -2.53 15.72
CA ALA A 91 12.21 -1.31 15.26
C ALA A 91 12.57 -0.37 16.43
N HIS A 92 11.62 -0.11 17.32
CA HIS A 92 11.82 0.79 18.46
C HIS A 92 12.82 0.27 19.49
N SER A 93 12.93 -1.06 19.67
CA SER A 93 13.96 -1.64 20.55
C SER A 93 15.39 -1.38 20.07
N HIS A 94 15.55 -1.03 18.77
CA HIS A 94 16.82 -0.63 18.15
C HIS A 94 16.91 0.88 17.87
N GLY A 95 15.94 1.68 18.34
CA GLY A 95 15.91 3.12 18.09
C GLY A 95 15.53 3.54 16.67
N ALA A 96 15.06 2.60 15.84
CA ALA A 96 14.65 2.85 14.46
C ALA A 96 13.20 3.36 14.38
N LEU A 97 12.92 4.26 13.43
CA LEU A 97 11.57 4.76 13.15
C LEU A 97 10.73 3.75 12.35
N VAL A 98 9.41 3.86 12.46
CA VAL A 98 8.46 3.06 11.66
C VAL A 98 7.64 3.96 10.75
N ILE A 99 7.89 3.84 9.43
CA ILE A 99 7.21 4.58 8.37
C ILE A 99 6.30 3.62 7.62
N VAL A 100 4.99 3.86 7.69
CA VAL A 100 3.99 2.95 7.12
C VAL A 100 3.30 3.54 5.90
N ASP A 101 3.27 2.77 4.81
CA ASP A 101 2.43 3.02 3.65
C ASP A 101 1.05 2.37 3.84
N ALA A 102 0.06 3.15 4.25
CA ALA A 102 -1.32 2.72 4.43
C ALA A 102 -2.19 2.92 3.17
N SER A 103 -1.61 2.99 1.98
CA SER A 103 -2.38 3.26 0.75
C SER A 103 -3.40 2.18 0.38
N GLN A 104 -3.30 0.98 0.94
CA GLN A 104 -4.24 -0.12 0.72
C GLN A 104 -5.21 -0.31 1.89
N THR A 105 -4.97 0.35 3.01
CA THR A 105 -5.69 0.08 4.26
C THR A 105 -6.43 1.30 4.80
N ALA A 106 -5.95 2.51 4.53
CA ALA A 106 -6.62 3.72 4.98
C ALA A 106 -8.05 3.79 4.44
N GLY A 107 -9.02 3.85 5.36
CA GLY A 107 -10.46 3.93 5.07
C GLY A 107 -11.20 2.59 5.01
N CYS A 108 -10.49 1.46 4.87
CA CYS A 108 -11.10 0.12 4.79
C CYS A 108 -10.47 -0.92 5.73
N TRP A 109 -9.55 -0.51 6.58
CA TRP A 109 -8.91 -1.33 7.61
C TRP A 109 -8.68 -0.49 8.86
N PRO A 110 -8.97 -0.99 10.07
CA PRO A 110 -8.71 -0.25 11.30
C PRO A 110 -7.22 0.05 11.49
N ILE A 111 -6.86 1.31 11.68
CA ILE A 111 -5.50 1.76 11.94
C ILE A 111 -5.50 2.67 13.17
N ASP A 112 -4.73 2.31 14.18
CA ASP A 112 -4.43 3.15 15.33
C ASP A 112 -2.92 3.36 15.41
N MET A 113 -2.46 4.55 15.04
CA MET A 113 -1.02 4.88 15.01
C MET A 113 -0.34 4.70 16.38
N LYS A 114 -1.03 5.04 17.46
CA LYS A 114 -0.45 4.98 18.81
C LYS A 114 -0.31 3.53 19.26
N LYS A 115 -1.39 2.75 19.11
CA LYS A 115 -1.41 1.33 19.49
C LYS A 115 -0.42 0.53 18.63
N MET A 116 -0.39 0.78 17.32
CA MET A 116 0.48 0.08 16.37
C MET A 116 1.94 0.56 16.41
N GLY A 117 2.25 1.61 17.15
CA GLY A 117 3.61 2.16 17.25
C GLY A 117 4.11 2.80 15.95
N ILE A 118 3.21 3.39 15.16
CA ILE A 118 3.57 4.02 13.89
C ILE A 118 4.10 5.43 14.15
N ASP A 119 5.29 5.73 13.65
CA ASP A 119 5.90 7.05 13.79
C ASP A 119 5.49 7.98 12.65
N VAL A 120 5.37 7.43 11.43
CA VAL A 120 4.90 8.19 10.25
C VAL A 120 3.96 7.31 9.43
N LEU A 121 2.71 7.75 9.28
CA LEU A 121 1.70 7.10 8.46
C LEU A 121 1.47 7.89 7.18
N CYS A 122 1.64 7.24 6.02
CA CYS A 122 1.39 7.85 4.71
C CYS A 122 0.23 7.16 4.02
N PHE A 123 -0.69 7.91 3.41
CA PHE A 123 -1.84 7.35 2.72
C PHE A 123 -2.21 8.13 1.45
N THR A 124 -3.01 7.51 0.60
CA THR A 124 -3.59 8.11 -0.61
C THR A 124 -5.10 8.23 -0.47
N GLY A 125 -5.68 9.34 -0.93
CA GLY A 125 -7.09 9.63 -0.72
C GLY A 125 -8.04 8.93 -1.70
N HIS A 126 -7.55 8.48 -2.87
CA HIS A 126 -8.39 7.98 -3.98
C HIS A 126 -8.59 6.46 -4.00
N LYS A 127 -8.25 5.76 -2.92
CA LYS A 127 -8.49 4.31 -2.75
C LYS A 127 -9.55 4.07 -1.67
N GLY A 128 -9.27 3.28 -0.66
CA GLY A 128 -10.19 2.97 0.44
C GLY A 128 -10.73 4.20 1.18
N LEU A 129 -10.04 5.34 1.11
CA LEU A 129 -10.58 6.63 1.61
C LEU A 129 -11.64 7.26 0.69
N MET A 130 -11.94 6.70 -0.49
CA MET A 130 -13.02 7.12 -1.39
C MET A 130 -12.98 8.60 -1.82
N GLY A 131 -11.85 9.27 -1.65
CA GLY A 131 -11.65 10.68 -2.00
C GLY A 131 -11.16 10.87 -3.44
N PRO A 132 -11.07 12.14 -3.90
CA PRO A 132 -10.63 12.46 -5.26
C PRO A 132 -9.16 12.07 -5.52
N GLN A 133 -8.84 11.83 -6.80
CA GLN A 133 -7.45 11.67 -7.23
C GLN A 133 -6.61 12.92 -6.90
N GLY A 134 -5.32 12.74 -6.70
CA GLY A 134 -4.41 13.83 -6.33
C GLY A 134 -4.46 14.22 -4.85
N THR A 135 -5.25 13.52 -4.03
CA THR A 135 -5.32 13.70 -2.57
C THR A 135 -4.59 12.61 -1.81
N GLY A 136 -4.33 12.85 -0.56
CA GLY A 136 -3.69 11.95 0.38
C GLY A 136 -3.19 12.73 1.59
N GLY A 137 -2.47 12.06 2.48
CA GLY A 137 -1.96 12.69 3.68
C GLY A 137 -0.77 11.97 4.29
N ILE A 138 -0.25 12.63 5.30
CA ILE A 138 0.77 12.11 6.19
C ILE A 138 0.37 12.47 7.62
N CYS A 139 0.42 11.50 8.51
CA CYS A 139 0.33 11.72 9.95
C CYS A 139 1.71 11.47 10.55
N VAL A 140 2.19 12.41 11.34
CA VAL A 140 3.53 12.39 11.94
C VAL A 140 3.39 12.42 13.43
N LYS A 141 4.07 11.50 14.12
CA LYS A 141 4.14 11.48 15.59
C LYS A 141 4.85 12.73 16.11
N GLU A 142 4.37 13.26 17.20
CA GLU A 142 4.97 14.43 17.84
C GLU A 142 6.48 14.24 18.11
N GLY A 143 7.26 15.28 17.89
CA GLY A 143 8.71 15.25 18.04
C GLY A 143 9.49 14.73 16.83
N ILE A 144 8.82 14.25 15.76
CA ILE A 144 9.50 13.84 14.53
C ILE A 144 9.54 15.01 13.55
N GLU A 145 10.74 15.38 13.14
CA GLU A 145 10.98 16.43 12.16
C GLU A 145 11.36 15.87 10.80
N ILE A 146 10.45 16.05 9.81
CA ILE A 146 10.70 15.66 8.43
C ILE A 146 11.25 16.89 7.67
N ARG A 147 12.42 16.76 7.07
CA ARG A 147 12.96 17.82 6.21
C ARG A 147 12.09 18.00 4.97
N PRO A 148 11.84 19.23 4.52
CA PRO A 148 11.10 19.47 3.29
C PRO A 148 11.80 18.84 2.09
N PHE A 149 11.08 17.97 1.37
CA PHE A 149 11.56 17.42 0.09
C PHE A 149 11.37 18.40 -1.07
N LYS A 150 10.35 19.26 -0.97
CA LYS A 150 10.06 20.33 -1.93
C LYS A 150 9.91 21.65 -1.18
N VAL A 151 10.48 22.69 -1.73
CA VAL A 151 10.36 24.05 -1.24
C VAL A 151 9.78 24.95 -2.31
N GLY A 152 9.06 26.00 -1.92
CA GLY A 152 8.42 26.93 -2.86
C GLY A 152 7.52 27.91 -2.15
N GLY A 153 6.60 28.52 -2.88
CA GLY A 153 5.61 29.43 -2.31
C GLY A 153 4.69 28.70 -1.33
N SER A 154 4.58 29.21 -0.12
CA SER A 154 3.76 28.64 0.95
C SER A 154 2.55 29.49 1.33
N GLY A 155 2.47 30.73 0.80
CA GLY A 155 1.47 31.72 1.17
C GLY A 155 1.69 32.39 2.53
N VAL A 156 2.73 31.98 3.28
CA VAL A 156 3.11 32.57 4.58
C VAL A 156 4.61 32.87 4.61
N GLN A 157 5.04 33.73 5.56
CA GLN A 157 6.44 34.12 5.78
C GLN A 157 7.15 34.59 4.48
N SER A 158 6.47 35.41 3.67
CA SER A 158 6.90 35.81 2.31
C SER A 158 8.28 36.45 2.21
N TYR A 159 8.78 37.07 3.29
CA TYR A 159 10.12 37.70 3.34
C TYR A 159 11.20 36.74 3.85
N SER A 160 10.84 35.56 4.35
CA SER A 160 11.83 34.54 4.75
C SER A 160 12.55 33.98 3.53
N ARG A 161 13.87 33.78 3.65
CA ARG A 161 14.69 33.11 2.63
C ARG A 161 14.58 31.60 2.68
N THR A 162 14.07 31.05 3.78
CA THR A 162 13.89 29.61 3.99
C THR A 162 12.41 29.24 3.95
N HIS A 163 12.14 27.98 3.62
CA HIS A 163 10.79 27.44 3.68
C HIS A 163 10.31 27.38 5.15
N PRO A 164 9.01 27.62 5.43
CA PRO A 164 8.49 27.55 6.79
C PRO A 164 8.80 26.24 7.50
N ALA A 165 9.16 26.33 8.78
CA ALA A 165 9.54 25.16 9.58
C ALA A 165 8.37 24.46 10.26
N GLU A 166 7.23 25.14 10.38
CA GLU A 166 6.06 24.64 11.12
C GLU A 166 5.21 23.71 10.27
N TYR A 167 4.72 22.63 10.86
CA TYR A 167 3.67 21.79 10.25
C TYR A 167 2.32 22.54 10.25
N PRO A 168 1.46 22.32 9.22
CA PRO A 168 1.64 21.43 8.07
C PRO A 168 2.44 22.07 6.91
N THR A 169 2.70 23.40 6.95
CA THR A 169 3.29 24.17 5.84
C THR A 169 4.68 23.67 5.46
N ARG A 170 5.44 23.16 6.42
CA ARG A 170 6.77 22.57 6.22
C ARG A 170 6.82 21.55 5.08
N LEU A 171 5.77 20.78 4.88
CA LEU A 171 5.70 19.72 3.86
C LEU A 171 4.85 20.10 2.64
N GLU A 172 4.40 21.34 2.56
CA GLU A 172 3.55 21.84 1.47
C GLU A 172 4.27 22.93 0.68
N ALA A 173 4.26 22.82 -0.64
CA ALA A 173 4.82 23.82 -1.55
C ALA A 173 3.88 24.04 -2.73
N GLY A 174 3.50 25.29 -2.98
CA GLY A 174 2.51 25.70 -3.97
C GLY A 174 1.10 25.80 -3.39
N THR A 175 0.14 26.23 -4.22
CA THR A 175 -1.27 26.32 -3.86
C THR A 175 -1.83 24.92 -3.62
N LEU A 176 -2.45 24.74 -2.47
CA LEU A 176 -3.05 23.45 -2.10
C LEU A 176 -4.25 23.11 -2.99
N ASN A 177 -4.48 21.81 -3.22
CA ASN A 177 -5.66 21.30 -3.92
C ASN A 177 -6.92 21.40 -3.03
N GLY A 178 -7.42 22.62 -2.81
CA GLY A 178 -8.56 22.88 -1.92
C GLY A 178 -9.81 22.10 -2.27
N HIS A 179 -10.14 21.95 -3.56
CA HIS A 179 -11.28 21.17 -4.01
C HIS A 179 -11.14 19.68 -3.69
N GLY A 180 -9.96 19.12 -3.96
CA GLY A 180 -9.66 17.73 -3.62
C GLY A 180 -9.67 17.47 -2.12
N ILE A 181 -9.12 18.41 -1.32
CA ILE A 181 -9.12 18.30 0.16
C ILE A 181 -10.54 18.34 0.71
N ALA A 182 -11.40 19.23 0.19
CA ALA A 182 -12.81 19.28 0.57
C ALA A 182 -13.54 17.97 0.24
N GLY A 183 -13.30 17.42 -0.97
CA GLY A 183 -13.85 16.11 -1.36
C GLY A 183 -13.34 14.96 -0.49
N LEU A 184 -12.05 14.96 -0.12
CA LEU A 184 -11.50 13.97 0.83
C LEU A 184 -12.13 14.11 2.23
N GLY A 185 -12.40 15.35 2.67
CA GLY A 185 -13.10 15.62 3.93
C GLY A 185 -14.52 15.03 3.94
N ALA A 186 -15.26 15.18 2.83
CA ALA A 186 -16.59 14.58 2.69
C ALA A 186 -16.54 13.04 2.71
N ALA A 187 -15.56 12.46 2.02
CA ALA A 187 -15.33 11.01 2.03
C ALA A 187 -14.96 10.48 3.42
N ALA A 188 -14.07 11.18 4.14
CA ALA A 188 -13.71 10.82 5.51
C ALA A 188 -14.91 10.87 6.47
N LYS A 189 -15.82 11.85 6.28
CA LYS A 189 -17.08 11.93 7.02
C LYS A 189 -17.96 10.70 6.75
N PHE A 190 -18.17 10.35 5.48
CA PHE A 190 -18.92 9.16 5.09
C PHE A 190 -18.34 7.88 5.74
N ILE A 191 -17.02 7.70 5.69
CA ILE A 191 -16.35 6.54 6.29
C ILE A 191 -16.55 6.53 7.82
N SER A 192 -16.46 7.69 8.48
CA SER A 192 -16.69 7.80 9.92
C SER A 192 -18.11 7.46 10.32
N GLU A 193 -19.11 7.86 9.52
CA GLU A 193 -20.53 7.58 9.75
C GLU A 193 -20.88 6.11 9.45
N THR A 194 -20.25 5.52 8.42
CA THR A 194 -20.46 4.11 8.04
C THR A 194 -19.74 3.14 9.01
N GLY A 195 -18.58 3.55 9.51
CA GLY A 195 -17.67 2.74 10.31
C GLY A 195 -16.68 1.95 9.44
N VAL A 196 -15.38 2.08 9.73
CA VAL A 196 -14.30 1.37 9.01
C VAL A 196 -14.47 -0.15 9.11
N GLU A 197 -14.90 -0.64 10.27
CA GLU A 197 -15.13 -2.06 10.53
C GLU A 197 -16.26 -2.61 9.65
N ASN A 198 -17.33 -1.84 9.41
CA ASN A 198 -18.43 -2.25 8.54
C ASN A 198 -17.99 -2.27 7.07
N ILE A 199 -17.19 -1.27 6.65
CA ILE A 199 -16.59 -1.25 5.32
C ILE A 199 -15.70 -2.47 5.13
N HIS A 200 -14.79 -2.71 6.06
CA HIS A 200 -13.90 -3.87 6.04
C HIS A 200 -14.67 -5.19 5.97
N ALA A 201 -15.68 -5.38 6.82
CA ALA A 201 -16.46 -6.60 6.88
C ALA A 201 -17.17 -6.89 5.55
N LYS A 202 -17.76 -5.85 4.91
CA LYS A 202 -18.42 -6.00 3.60
C LYS A 202 -17.40 -6.34 2.51
N GLU A 203 -16.31 -5.57 2.40
CA GLU A 203 -15.29 -5.81 1.39
C GLU A 203 -14.66 -7.20 1.53
N ARG A 204 -14.39 -7.63 2.77
CA ARG A 204 -13.89 -8.98 3.08
C ARG A 204 -14.87 -10.07 2.67
N SER A 205 -16.17 -9.89 2.94
CA SER A 205 -17.21 -10.85 2.55
C SER A 205 -17.24 -11.04 1.04
N LEU A 206 -17.21 -9.96 0.26
CA LEU A 206 -17.20 -10.00 -1.20
C LEU A 206 -15.94 -10.68 -1.74
N MET A 207 -14.78 -10.36 -1.17
CA MET A 207 -13.50 -10.97 -1.53
C MET A 207 -13.50 -12.48 -1.27
N LEU A 208 -14.01 -12.92 -0.12
CA LEU A 208 -14.08 -14.34 0.22
C LEU A 208 -15.07 -15.08 -0.69
N ARG A 209 -16.23 -14.48 -1.02
CA ARG A 209 -17.19 -15.04 -1.97
C ARG A 209 -16.54 -15.29 -3.33
N PHE A 210 -15.79 -14.31 -3.84
CA PHE A 210 -15.05 -14.48 -5.09
C PHE A 210 -14.00 -15.58 -4.98
N TYR A 211 -13.15 -15.54 -3.94
CA TYR A 211 -12.11 -16.54 -3.73
C TYR A 211 -12.67 -17.97 -3.66
N GLU A 212 -13.71 -18.17 -2.86
CA GLU A 212 -14.37 -19.49 -2.75
C GLU A 212 -14.93 -19.98 -4.10
N GLY A 213 -15.44 -19.05 -4.90
CA GLY A 213 -15.96 -19.35 -6.24
C GLY A 213 -14.89 -19.74 -7.25
N VAL A 214 -13.66 -19.19 -7.13
CA VAL A 214 -12.63 -19.40 -8.17
C VAL A 214 -11.52 -20.39 -7.78
N LYS A 215 -11.27 -20.60 -6.49
CA LYS A 215 -10.10 -21.37 -5.99
C LYS A 215 -9.99 -22.81 -6.48
N ASN A 216 -11.09 -23.44 -6.86
CA ASN A 216 -11.15 -24.83 -7.31
C ASN A 216 -11.43 -24.96 -8.81
N ILE A 217 -11.44 -23.86 -9.57
CA ILE A 217 -11.62 -23.93 -11.03
C ILE A 217 -10.31 -24.46 -11.64
N GLU A 218 -10.43 -25.51 -12.45
CA GLU A 218 -9.29 -26.09 -13.17
C GLU A 218 -8.65 -25.03 -14.09
N GLY A 219 -7.32 -24.93 -14.02
CA GLY A 219 -6.56 -23.93 -14.78
C GLY A 219 -6.48 -22.56 -14.11
N VAL A 220 -7.11 -22.32 -12.96
CA VAL A 220 -6.98 -21.06 -12.19
C VAL A 220 -5.95 -21.23 -11.08
N THR A 221 -4.97 -20.34 -11.07
CA THR A 221 -3.98 -20.22 -9.98
C THR A 221 -4.23 -18.94 -9.21
N VAL A 222 -4.56 -19.04 -7.92
CA VAL A 222 -4.81 -17.88 -7.03
C VAL A 222 -3.58 -17.64 -6.17
N TYR A 223 -3.18 -16.37 -6.03
CA TYR A 223 -2.01 -15.96 -5.28
C TYR A 223 -2.39 -15.32 -3.94
N GLY A 224 -1.62 -15.63 -2.90
CA GLY A 224 -1.79 -15.11 -1.55
C GLY A 224 -2.26 -16.15 -0.54
N ASP A 225 -2.14 -15.83 0.74
CA ASP A 225 -2.58 -16.67 1.85
C ASP A 225 -4.01 -16.28 2.30
N PHE A 226 -4.98 -17.11 1.98
CA PHE A 226 -6.39 -16.89 2.34
C PHE A 226 -6.78 -17.53 3.69
N THR A 227 -5.83 -18.12 4.38
CA THR A 227 -6.02 -18.59 5.76
C THR A 227 -5.92 -17.47 6.78
N LYS A 228 -5.36 -16.31 6.36
CA LYS A 228 -5.17 -15.11 7.16
C LYS A 228 -6.12 -14.01 6.72
N ASP A 229 -6.36 -13.07 7.61
CA ASP A 229 -7.12 -11.87 7.26
C ASP A 229 -6.30 -10.96 6.33
N LYS A 230 -6.97 -10.31 5.38
CA LYS A 230 -6.34 -9.57 4.30
C LYS A 230 -7.26 -8.50 3.73
N THR A 231 -6.69 -7.55 2.99
CA THR A 231 -7.50 -6.57 2.25
C THR A 231 -8.24 -7.24 1.09
N ALA A 232 -9.29 -6.61 0.62
CA ALA A 232 -10.22 -7.15 -0.38
C ALA A 232 -9.63 -7.21 -1.80
N ILE A 233 -8.57 -8.01 -1.94
CA ILE A 233 -7.81 -8.21 -3.19
C ILE A 233 -7.66 -9.71 -3.44
N VAL A 234 -7.92 -10.13 -4.69
CA VAL A 234 -7.59 -11.45 -5.22
C VAL A 234 -6.80 -11.29 -6.49
N ALA A 235 -5.58 -11.83 -6.51
CA ALA A 235 -4.76 -11.93 -7.71
C ALA A 235 -4.75 -13.38 -8.19
N LEU A 236 -4.92 -13.57 -9.49
CA LEU A 236 -4.94 -14.91 -10.09
C LEU A 236 -4.35 -14.88 -11.51
N ASN A 237 -4.04 -16.08 -12.02
CA ASN A 237 -3.80 -16.33 -13.44
C ASN A 237 -4.69 -17.49 -13.91
N ILE A 238 -5.00 -17.50 -15.20
CA ILE A 238 -5.78 -18.54 -15.86
C ILE A 238 -4.85 -19.24 -16.85
N ARG A 239 -4.60 -20.54 -16.65
CA ARG A 239 -3.73 -21.36 -17.50
C ARG A 239 -2.37 -20.65 -17.74
N ASP A 240 -1.91 -20.65 -18.96
CA ASP A 240 -0.73 -19.98 -19.50
C ASP A 240 -1.05 -18.66 -20.24
N TYR A 241 -2.27 -18.16 -20.10
CA TYR A 241 -2.69 -16.91 -20.75
C TYR A 241 -1.99 -15.70 -20.18
N GLU A 242 -1.62 -14.77 -21.05
CA GLU A 242 -1.09 -13.48 -20.65
C GLU A 242 -2.10 -12.71 -19.80
N SER A 243 -1.66 -12.16 -18.68
CA SER A 243 -2.56 -11.42 -17.77
C SER A 243 -3.26 -10.24 -18.45
N GLY A 244 -2.64 -9.65 -19.47
CA GLY A 244 -3.22 -8.58 -20.30
C GLY A 244 -4.40 -9.06 -21.14
N GLU A 245 -4.28 -10.24 -21.76
CA GLU A 245 -5.34 -10.85 -22.56
C GLU A 245 -6.54 -11.23 -21.70
N VAL A 246 -6.31 -11.88 -20.56
CA VAL A 246 -7.39 -12.22 -19.60
C VAL A 246 -8.14 -10.97 -19.13
N SER A 247 -7.41 -9.89 -18.79
CA SER A 247 -8.04 -8.63 -18.39
C SER A 247 -8.81 -7.96 -19.53
N TYR A 248 -8.34 -8.06 -20.75
CA TYR A 248 -9.02 -7.56 -21.94
C TYR A 248 -10.35 -8.32 -22.18
N GLU A 249 -10.31 -9.65 -22.17
CA GLU A 249 -11.52 -10.49 -22.34
C GLU A 249 -12.55 -10.25 -21.23
N LEU A 250 -12.12 -10.14 -19.97
CA LEU A 250 -12.99 -9.76 -18.85
C LEU A 250 -13.67 -8.41 -19.09
N SER A 251 -12.91 -7.45 -19.62
CA SER A 251 -13.45 -6.11 -19.89
C SER A 251 -14.42 -6.08 -21.07
N GLN A 252 -14.06 -6.72 -22.20
CA GLN A 252 -14.84 -6.66 -23.43
C GLN A 252 -16.04 -7.61 -23.43
N GLY A 253 -15.84 -8.83 -22.92
CA GLY A 253 -16.88 -9.87 -22.90
C GLY A 253 -17.86 -9.74 -21.75
N TYR A 254 -17.43 -9.23 -20.58
CA TYR A 254 -18.21 -9.26 -19.36
C TYR A 254 -18.36 -7.88 -18.68
N GLY A 255 -17.70 -6.82 -19.21
CA GLY A 255 -17.73 -5.49 -18.58
C GLY A 255 -17.00 -5.42 -17.23
N ILE A 256 -16.11 -6.38 -16.93
CA ILE A 256 -15.41 -6.48 -15.65
C ILE A 256 -14.04 -5.82 -15.76
N ALA A 257 -13.84 -4.72 -15.04
CA ALA A 257 -12.58 -4.01 -14.98
C ALA A 257 -11.62 -4.66 -13.97
N THR A 258 -10.50 -5.20 -14.46
CA THR A 258 -9.42 -5.74 -13.64
C THR A 258 -8.10 -5.03 -13.94
N ARG A 259 -7.08 -5.30 -13.16
CA ARG A 259 -5.75 -4.79 -13.44
C ARG A 259 -4.77 -5.93 -13.74
N PRO A 260 -4.19 -5.99 -14.97
CA PRO A 260 -3.16 -6.96 -15.30
C PRO A 260 -1.74 -6.49 -14.99
N GLY A 261 -0.77 -7.38 -15.10
CA GLY A 261 0.65 -7.13 -15.17
C GLY A 261 1.35 -7.07 -13.81
N ALA A 262 2.36 -6.21 -13.68
CA ALA A 262 3.30 -6.19 -12.56
C ALA A 262 2.84 -5.36 -11.34
N HIS A 263 1.69 -4.69 -11.35
CA HIS A 263 1.07 -3.97 -10.23
C HIS A 263 1.97 -2.94 -9.51
N CYS A 264 3.10 -2.56 -10.09
CA CYS A 264 4.16 -1.79 -9.42
C CYS A 264 4.69 -2.47 -8.14
N ALA A 265 4.67 -3.80 -8.08
CA ALA A 265 5.13 -4.63 -6.97
C ALA A 265 6.19 -5.65 -7.43
N PRO A 266 7.34 -5.20 -7.99
CA PRO A 266 8.28 -6.10 -8.69
C PRO A 266 8.89 -7.15 -7.77
N ARG A 267 9.13 -6.83 -6.49
CA ARG A 267 9.70 -7.77 -5.53
C ARG A 267 8.70 -8.87 -5.17
N MET A 268 7.42 -8.52 -4.99
CA MET A 268 6.35 -9.49 -4.72
C MET A 268 6.16 -10.43 -5.92
N HIS A 269 6.16 -9.91 -7.15
CA HIS A 269 6.09 -10.77 -8.35
C HIS A 269 7.27 -11.74 -8.46
N LYS A 270 8.48 -11.33 -8.02
CA LYS A 270 9.64 -12.25 -7.92
C LYS A 270 9.40 -13.34 -6.88
N ALA A 271 8.90 -13.01 -5.70
CA ALA A 271 8.61 -13.97 -4.63
C ALA A 271 7.54 -14.99 -5.05
N LEU A 272 6.49 -14.53 -5.75
CA LEU A 272 5.41 -15.37 -6.27
C LEU A 272 5.79 -16.19 -7.52
N GLY A 273 6.92 -15.87 -8.19
CA GLY A 273 7.32 -16.50 -9.44
C GLY A 273 6.52 -16.04 -10.67
N THR A 274 5.91 -14.86 -10.60
CA THR A 274 5.06 -14.28 -11.65
C THR A 274 5.67 -13.05 -12.34
N ALA A 275 6.99 -12.90 -12.27
CA ALA A 275 7.68 -11.72 -12.80
C ALA A 275 7.51 -11.55 -14.32
N GLU A 276 7.45 -12.64 -15.08
CA GLU A 276 7.33 -12.65 -16.54
C GLU A 276 5.87 -12.49 -16.99
N VAL A 277 4.94 -13.22 -16.36
CA VAL A 277 3.52 -13.29 -16.80
C VAL A 277 2.63 -12.25 -16.11
N GLY A 278 3.08 -11.67 -14.99
CA GLY A 278 2.25 -10.81 -14.17
C GLY A 278 1.12 -11.59 -13.46
N ALA A 279 0.05 -10.88 -13.13
CA ALA A 279 -1.18 -11.46 -12.61
C ALA A 279 -2.38 -10.59 -12.99
N VAL A 280 -3.58 -11.16 -12.97
CA VAL A 280 -4.84 -10.43 -13.05
C VAL A 280 -5.34 -10.19 -11.62
N ARG A 281 -5.52 -8.91 -11.26
CA ARG A 281 -5.96 -8.53 -9.92
C ARG A 281 -7.38 -8.02 -9.92
N PHE A 282 -8.21 -8.67 -9.13
CA PHE A 282 -9.53 -8.20 -8.73
C PHE A 282 -9.41 -7.42 -7.42
N SER A 283 -10.10 -6.30 -7.33
CA SER A 283 -10.12 -5.45 -6.12
C SER A 283 -11.56 -5.09 -5.84
N PHE A 284 -12.04 -5.44 -4.67
CA PHE A 284 -13.43 -5.25 -4.26
C PHE A 284 -13.55 -4.03 -3.36
N SER A 285 -14.66 -3.31 -3.48
CA SER A 285 -14.93 -2.12 -2.70
C SER A 285 -16.28 -2.22 -1.99
N PHE A 286 -16.50 -1.32 -1.06
CA PHE A 286 -17.77 -1.18 -0.34
C PHE A 286 -18.99 -1.05 -1.27
N TYR A 287 -18.81 -0.55 -2.49
CA TYR A 287 -19.91 -0.33 -3.46
C TYR A 287 -20.24 -1.53 -4.32
N ASN A 288 -19.39 -2.57 -4.34
CA ASN A 288 -19.70 -3.78 -5.09
C ASN A 288 -20.87 -4.56 -4.47
N THR A 289 -21.55 -5.34 -5.29
CA THR A 289 -22.65 -6.23 -4.90
C THR A 289 -22.26 -7.68 -5.00
N GLU A 290 -23.05 -8.57 -4.37
CA GLU A 290 -22.85 -10.01 -4.46
C GLU A 290 -23.08 -10.55 -5.88
N GLU A 291 -24.04 -9.95 -6.59
CA GLU A 291 -24.36 -10.31 -7.98
C GLU A 291 -23.17 -10.01 -8.92
N GLU A 292 -22.49 -8.87 -8.72
CA GLU A 292 -21.27 -8.53 -9.48
C GLU A 292 -20.15 -9.55 -9.20
N ILE A 293 -20.06 -10.04 -7.95
CA ILE A 293 -19.07 -11.06 -7.59
C ILE A 293 -19.39 -12.40 -8.27
N ASP A 294 -20.66 -12.83 -8.26
CA ASP A 294 -21.10 -14.07 -8.90
C ASP A 294 -20.87 -14.03 -10.42
N GLU A 295 -21.12 -12.87 -11.05
CA GLU A 295 -20.80 -12.64 -12.45
C GLU A 295 -19.29 -12.79 -12.72
N ALA A 296 -18.45 -12.20 -11.86
CA ALA A 296 -17.01 -12.30 -11.99
C ALA A 296 -16.49 -13.74 -11.82
N VAL A 297 -17.06 -14.52 -10.91
CA VAL A 297 -16.77 -15.96 -10.76
C VAL A 297 -17.12 -16.72 -12.03
N ARG A 298 -18.33 -16.45 -12.60
CA ARG A 298 -18.78 -17.08 -13.84
C ARG A 298 -17.85 -16.75 -15.01
N ALA A 299 -17.49 -15.49 -15.16
CA ALA A 299 -16.57 -15.04 -16.22
C ALA A 299 -15.21 -15.75 -16.14
N VAL A 300 -14.62 -15.85 -14.93
CA VAL A 300 -13.37 -16.59 -14.71
C VAL A 300 -13.52 -18.06 -15.08
N ALA A 301 -14.65 -18.69 -14.71
CA ALA A 301 -14.90 -20.10 -15.02
C ALA A 301 -15.09 -20.36 -16.53
N GLU A 302 -15.65 -19.41 -17.27
CA GLU A 302 -15.80 -19.49 -18.72
C GLU A 302 -14.46 -19.32 -19.43
N LEU A 303 -13.63 -18.36 -19.00
CA LEU A 303 -12.30 -18.15 -19.56
C LEU A 303 -11.30 -19.26 -19.23
N ALA A 304 -11.55 -20.05 -18.20
CA ALA A 304 -10.70 -21.18 -17.81
C ALA A 304 -11.00 -22.48 -18.57
N LYS A 305 -12.06 -22.53 -19.38
CA LYS A 305 -12.39 -23.70 -20.23
C LYS A 305 -11.48 -23.79 -21.44
#